data_087ef14741fc1fe907692ea44f80eee1
#
_entry.id   087ef14741fc1fe907692ea44f80eee1
#
_cell.length_a   1.000
_cell.length_b   1.000
_cell.length_c   1.000
_cell.angle_alpha   90.00
_cell.angle_beta   90.00
_cell.angle_gamma   90.00
#
_symmetry.space_group_name_H-M   'P 1'
#
loop_
_entity.id
_entity.type
_entity.pdbx_description
1 polymer ?
#
loop_
_entity_poly.entity_id
_entity_poly.type
_entity_poly.pdbx_seq_one_letter_code
_entity_poly.pdbx_strand_id
1 'polypeptide(L)'
;NTAQFSNASIGQSAPATPNNEAVNHFLNAPKINLNYLKQIAEGNEAFIIEMIEMFLNKTPQAISEMNDHFKNKNWEEFKKIAHRIKPSFGYMGMSEIQNALSKVELMNEKELKAPEVDELLMEIASRTNLAYAQLRTELTTLK
;
A
#
# COMPACT_ATOMS: atom_id res chain seq x y z
N ASN A 1 -9.49 29.19 -14.70
CA ASN A 1 -9.33 28.54 -14.69
C ASN A 1 -9.29 28.06 -14.55
N THR A 2 -9.54 28.62 -14.61
CA THR A 2 -9.44 27.94 -14.52
C THR A 2 -9.44 27.31 -14.39
N ALA A 3 -9.84 27.95 -14.34
CA ALA A 3 -9.74 27.11 -14.19
C ALA A 3 -9.72 26.60 -14.20
N GLN A 4 -9.92 26.90 -14.40
CA GLN A 4 -9.86 26.19 -14.42
C GLN A 4 -9.69 25.42 -14.47
N PHE A 5 -10.13 26.03 -15.06
CA PHE A 5 -10.08 25.20 -15.27
C PHE A 5 -10.33 24.64 -14.87
N SER A 6 -10.64 25.24 -14.71
CA SER A 6 -10.86 24.59 -14.43
C SER A 6 -11.05 24.03 -14.24
N ASN A 7 -11.50 24.38 -14.54
CA ASN A 7 -11.69 23.64 -14.43
C ASN A 7 -11.88 23.07 -14.33
N ALA A 8 -12.40 23.87 -14.26
CA ALA A 8 -12.58 23.19 -14.14
C ALA A 8 -12.69 22.60 -14.25
N SER A 9 -13.12 22.93 -14.48
CA SER A 9 -13.17 22.12 -14.54
C SER A 9 -13.05 21.34 -14.66
N ILE A 10 -13.48 21.78 -14.75
CA ILE A 10 -13.43 20.85 -14.81
C ILE A 10 -13.62 20.30 -14.44
N GLY A 11 -14.10 20.69 -14.56
CA GLY A 11 -14.32 19.97 -14.11
C GLY A 11 -14.69 19.61 -13.81
N GLN A 12 -15.35 19.73 -13.93
CA GLN A 12 -15.82 19.22 -13.70
C GLN A 12 -16.13 18.46 -13.65
N SER A 13 -16.80 18.70 -13.68
CA SER A 13 -17.25 17.99 -13.74
C SER A 13 -17.40 17.02 -13.78
N ALA A 14 -17.57 16.92 -14.04
CA ALA A 14 -17.94 15.89 -14.25
C ALA A 14 -18.28 15.02 -13.80
N PRO A 15 -18.75 14.64 -13.98
CA PRO A 15 -19.46 13.95 -13.22
C PRO A 15 -18.82 13.54 -12.16
N ALA A 16 -19.16 14.25 -11.31
CA ALA A 16 -18.77 13.76 -10.12
C ALA A 16 -19.37 12.48 -10.00
N THR A 17 -18.79 11.63 -10.51
CA THR A 17 -19.16 10.30 -10.31
C THR A 17 -18.68 9.93 -8.97
N PRO A 18 -19.32 8.97 -8.31
CA PRO A 18 -18.81 8.43 -7.06
C PRO A 18 -17.38 7.97 -7.22
N ASN A 19 -16.99 7.67 -8.44
CA ASN A 19 -15.63 7.25 -8.73
C ASN A 19 -14.62 8.35 -8.53
N ASN A 20 -15.05 9.62 -8.53
CA ASN A 20 -14.11 10.71 -8.30
C ASN A 20 -13.55 10.67 -6.89
N GLU A 21 -14.36 10.32 -5.91
CA GLU A 21 -13.88 10.19 -4.56
C GLU A 21 -12.89 9.04 -4.44
N ALA A 22 -13.21 7.91 -5.08
CA ALA A 22 -12.31 6.77 -5.05
C ALA A 22 -10.99 7.09 -5.74
N VAL A 23 -11.04 7.75 -6.90
CA VAL A 23 -9.83 8.14 -7.61
C VAL A 23 -9.02 9.13 -6.78
N ASN A 24 -9.69 10.11 -6.18
CA ASN A 24 -9.02 11.07 -5.32
C ASN A 24 -8.40 10.40 -4.11
N HIS A 25 -9.08 9.40 -3.57
CA HIS A 25 -8.57 8.64 -2.45
C HIS A 25 -7.26 7.94 -2.82
N PHE A 26 -7.20 7.32 -4.02
CA PHE A 26 -5.97 6.70 -4.50
C PHE A 26 -4.88 7.73 -4.75
N LEU A 27 -5.23 8.84 -5.41
CA LEU A 27 -4.27 9.89 -5.74
C LEU A 27 -3.73 10.57 -4.49
N ASN A 28 -4.56 10.66 -3.47
CA ASN A 28 -4.20 11.27 -2.21
C ASN A 28 -3.89 10.22 -1.14
N ALA A 29 -3.63 9.00 -1.57
CA ALA A 29 -3.26 7.95 -0.65
C ALA A 29 -2.10 8.41 0.22
N PRO A 30 -2.09 8.02 1.48
CA PRO A 30 -1.01 8.44 2.36
C PRO A 30 0.32 8.07 1.75
N LYS A 31 1.19 9.05 1.70
CA LYS A 31 2.54 8.81 1.25
C LYS A 31 3.25 7.99 2.31
N ILE A 32 4.34 7.37 1.88
CA ILE A 32 5.21 6.72 2.86
C ILE A 32 5.63 7.75 3.90
N ASN A 33 5.86 7.27 5.09
CA ASN A 33 6.32 8.14 6.17
C ASN A 33 7.49 7.45 6.83
N LEU A 34 8.69 7.97 6.60
CA LEU A 34 9.90 7.35 7.12
C LEU A 34 10.32 7.88 8.48
N ASN A 35 9.49 8.71 9.11
CA ASN A 35 9.85 9.28 10.41
C ASN A 35 10.14 8.21 11.45
N TYR A 36 9.32 7.19 11.53
CA TYR A 36 9.56 6.12 12.48
C TYR A 36 10.86 5.38 12.19
N LEU A 37 11.10 5.08 10.91
CA LEU A 37 12.32 4.40 10.51
C LEU A 37 13.55 5.25 10.83
N LYS A 38 13.46 6.53 10.55
CA LYS A 38 14.57 7.45 10.86
C LYS A 38 14.81 7.52 12.36
N GLN A 39 13.75 7.47 13.15
CA GLN A 39 13.86 7.52 14.60
C GLN A 39 14.61 6.32 15.13
N ILE A 40 14.23 5.11 14.69
CA ILE A 40 14.90 3.91 15.19
C ILE A 40 16.31 3.75 14.61
N ALA A 41 16.58 4.36 13.47
CA ALA A 41 17.91 4.32 12.86
C ALA A 41 18.90 5.22 13.58
N GLU A 42 18.43 6.21 14.31
CA GLU A 42 19.26 7.12 15.10
C GLU A 42 20.39 7.72 14.27
N GLY A 43 20.06 8.19 13.06
CA GLY A 43 21.02 8.84 12.19
C GLY A 43 21.80 7.90 11.30
N ASN A 44 21.58 6.60 11.40
CA ASN A 44 22.29 5.62 10.58
C ASN A 44 21.61 5.50 9.22
N GLU A 45 22.08 6.28 8.25
CA GLU A 45 21.49 6.27 6.91
C GLU A 45 21.67 4.93 6.21
N ALA A 46 22.78 4.24 6.46
CA ALA A 46 22.98 2.93 5.85
C ALA A 46 21.88 1.94 6.27
N PHE A 47 21.44 2.04 7.52
CA PHE A 47 20.35 1.21 8.00
C PHE A 47 19.04 1.55 7.28
N ILE A 48 18.77 2.84 7.07
CA ILE A 48 17.56 3.27 6.37
C ILE A 48 17.57 2.75 4.94
N ILE A 49 18.69 2.89 4.26
CA ILE A 49 18.85 2.41 2.88
C ILE A 49 18.60 0.91 2.82
N GLU A 50 19.20 0.16 3.74
CA GLU A 50 19.06 -1.29 3.76
C GLU A 50 17.60 -1.70 3.96
N MET A 51 16.89 -1.06 4.88
CA MET A 51 15.49 -1.38 5.14
C MET A 51 14.62 -1.09 3.93
N ILE A 52 14.87 0.03 3.24
CA ILE A 52 14.10 0.37 2.05
C ILE A 52 14.39 -0.65 0.94
N GLU A 53 15.65 -0.99 0.75
CA GLU A 53 16.01 -1.96 -0.29
C GLU A 53 15.41 -3.33 -0.03
N MET A 54 15.39 -3.76 1.22
CA MET A 54 14.74 -5.01 1.58
C MET A 54 13.24 -4.98 1.25
N PHE A 55 12.59 -3.87 1.58
CA PHE A 55 11.16 -3.73 1.28
C PHE A 55 10.92 -3.81 -0.22
N LEU A 56 11.72 -3.08 -1.02
CA LEU A 56 11.57 -3.07 -2.47
C LEU A 56 11.86 -4.42 -3.11
N ASN A 57 12.78 -5.19 -2.52
CA ASN A 57 13.16 -6.48 -3.09
C ASN A 57 12.22 -7.61 -2.68
N LYS A 58 11.69 -7.57 -1.48
CA LYS A 58 10.94 -8.71 -0.94
C LYS A 58 9.44 -8.54 -0.98
N THR A 59 8.95 -7.32 -0.83
CA THR A 59 7.51 -7.10 -0.71
C THR A 59 6.75 -7.39 -2.01
N PRO A 60 7.24 -7.01 -3.20
CA PRO A 60 6.48 -7.33 -4.43
C PRO A 60 6.25 -8.81 -4.60
N GLN A 61 7.26 -9.62 -4.31
CA GLN A 61 7.15 -11.07 -4.42
C GLN A 61 6.17 -11.62 -3.39
N ALA A 62 6.24 -11.11 -2.15
CA ALA A 62 5.34 -11.57 -1.09
C ALA A 62 3.89 -11.23 -1.41
N ILE A 63 3.63 -10.03 -1.93
CA ILE A 63 2.28 -9.63 -2.33
C ILE A 63 1.77 -10.55 -3.44
N SER A 64 2.63 -10.87 -4.42
CA SER A 64 2.26 -11.76 -5.50
C SER A 64 1.89 -13.14 -4.99
N GLU A 65 2.71 -13.70 -4.09
CA GLU A 65 2.44 -15.00 -3.48
C GLU A 65 1.14 -14.99 -2.67
N MET A 66 0.94 -13.92 -1.93
CA MET A 66 -0.26 -13.78 -1.12
C MET A 66 -1.50 -13.81 -2.00
N ASN A 67 -1.46 -13.08 -3.12
CA ASN A 67 -2.59 -13.03 -4.03
C ASN A 67 -2.80 -14.37 -4.74
N ASP A 68 -1.74 -15.10 -5.04
CA ASP A 68 -1.87 -16.44 -5.63
C ASP A 68 -2.55 -17.39 -4.66
N HIS A 69 -2.15 -17.37 -3.40
CA HIS A 69 -2.81 -18.22 -2.40
C HIS A 69 -4.26 -17.86 -2.24
N PHE A 70 -4.57 -16.56 -2.30
CA PHE A 70 -5.96 -16.12 -2.21
C PHE A 70 -6.78 -16.67 -3.38
N LYS A 71 -6.26 -16.58 -4.59
CA LYS A 71 -6.95 -17.09 -5.77
C LYS A 71 -7.16 -18.60 -5.70
N ASN A 72 -6.21 -19.31 -5.13
CA ASN A 72 -6.28 -20.76 -5.01
C ASN A 72 -6.99 -21.21 -3.76
N LYS A 73 -7.54 -20.26 -2.99
CA LYS A 73 -8.28 -20.53 -1.76
C LYS A 73 -7.43 -21.23 -0.71
N ASN A 74 -6.13 -20.99 -0.74
CA ASN A 74 -5.21 -21.45 0.28
C ASN A 74 -5.21 -20.45 1.43
N TRP A 75 -6.28 -20.46 2.20
CA TRP A 75 -6.54 -19.42 3.20
C TRP A 75 -5.47 -19.34 4.27
N GLU A 76 -4.99 -20.47 4.71
CA GLU A 76 -3.97 -20.51 5.76
C GLU A 76 -2.66 -19.86 5.30
N GLU A 77 -2.20 -20.23 4.10
CA GLU A 77 -0.97 -19.66 3.55
C GLU A 77 -1.15 -18.18 3.25
N PHE A 78 -2.32 -17.79 2.76
CA PHE A 78 -2.66 -16.39 2.53
C PHE A 78 -2.47 -15.58 3.82
N LYS A 79 -3.05 -16.07 4.92
CA LYS A 79 -2.99 -15.36 6.19
C LYS A 79 -1.59 -15.32 6.75
N LYS A 80 -0.80 -16.37 6.55
CA LYS A 80 0.57 -16.39 7.01
C LYS A 80 1.40 -15.30 6.36
N ILE A 81 1.21 -15.11 5.05
CA ILE A 81 1.95 -14.08 4.34
C ILE A 81 1.49 -12.70 4.79
N ALA A 82 0.18 -12.49 4.91
CA ALA A 82 -0.35 -11.22 5.40
C ALA A 82 0.26 -10.87 6.75
N HIS A 83 0.32 -11.84 7.65
CA HIS A 83 0.90 -11.64 8.96
C HIS A 83 2.39 -11.30 8.88
N ARG A 84 3.10 -11.99 8.01
CA ARG A 84 4.56 -11.84 7.89
C ARG A 84 4.94 -10.46 7.36
N ILE A 85 4.18 -9.91 6.43
CA ILE A 85 4.57 -8.65 5.79
C ILE A 85 4.07 -7.41 6.51
N LYS A 86 3.15 -7.56 7.45
CA LYS A 86 2.58 -6.40 8.16
C LYS A 86 3.64 -5.48 8.77
N PRO A 87 4.62 -6.00 9.51
CA PRO A 87 5.58 -5.08 10.15
C PRO A 87 6.35 -4.23 9.15
N SER A 88 6.64 -4.76 7.97
CA SER A 88 7.36 -4.02 6.95
C SER A 88 6.62 -2.76 6.56
N PHE A 89 5.29 -2.85 6.43
CA PHE A 89 4.48 -1.68 6.10
C PHE A 89 4.49 -0.67 7.24
N GLY A 90 4.53 -1.14 8.47
CA GLY A 90 4.66 -0.25 9.62
C GLY A 90 5.95 0.56 9.59
N TYR A 91 7.07 -0.09 9.26
CA TYR A 91 8.34 0.60 9.15
C TYR A 91 8.34 1.69 8.08
N MET A 92 7.58 1.47 7.00
CA MET A 92 7.50 2.43 5.90
C MET A 92 6.40 3.47 6.13
N GLY A 93 5.76 3.45 7.30
CA GLY A 93 4.73 4.42 7.64
C GLY A 93 3.41 4.22 6.92
N MET A 94 3.15 3.01 6.46
CA MET A 94 1.95 2.70 5.70
C MET A 94 0.93 2.00 6.58
N SER A 95 0.46 2.73 7.59
CA SER A 95 -0.41 2.15 8.61
C SER A 95 -1.75 1.68 8.06
N GLU A 96 -2.27 2.33 7.01
CA GLU A 96 -3.53 1.90 6.43
C GLU A 96 -3.44 0.52 5.81
N ILE A 97 -2.33 0.25 5.12
CA ILE A 97 -2.12 -1.08 4.55
C ILE A 97 -1.88 -2.09 5.65
N GLN A 98 -1.11 -1.70 6.66
CA GLN A 98 -0.88 -2.57 7.82
C GLN A 98 -2.21 -2.96 8.47
N ASN A 99 -3.12 -2.01 8.63
CA ASN A 99 -4.43 -2.28 9.21
C ASN A 99 -5.27 -3.18 8.31
N ALA A 100 -5.19 -2.97 6.99
CA ALA A 100 -5.93 -3.81 6.05
C ALA A 100 -5.44 -5.26 6.10
N LEU A 101 -4.12 -5.45 6.20
CA LEU A 101 -3.56 -6.79 6.33
C LEU A 101 -3.99 -7.46 7.63
N SER A 102 -4.05 -6.69 8.72
CA SER A 102 -4.56 -7.22 9.99
C SER A 102 -6.00 -7.67 9.85
N LYS A 103 -6.79 -6.90 9.11
CA LYS A 103 -8.20 -7.21 8.92
C LYS A 103 -8.38 -8.54 8.19
N VAL A 104 -7.68 -8.73 7.07
CA VAL A 104 -7.83 -9.98 6.33
C VAL A 104 -7.28 -11.16 7.10
N GLU A 105 -6.26 -10.94 7.90
CA GLU A 105 -5.66 -12.00 8.72
C GLU A 105 -6.68 -12.56 9.72
N LEU A 106 -7.59 -11.73 10.19
CA LEU A 106 -8.57 -12.13 11.21
C LEU A 106 -9.88 -12.65 10.62
N MET A 107 -10.04 -12.59 9.31
CA MET A 107 -11.27 -13.04 8.66
C MET A 107 -11.36 -14.56 8.61
N ASN A 108 -12.60 -15.06 8.71
CA ASN A 108 -12.83 -16.48 8.46
C ASN A 108 -13.00 -16.73 6.96
N GLU A 109 -13.10 -17.99 6.58
CA GLU A 109 -13.20 -18.36 5.17
C GLU A 109 -14.39 -17.71 4.48
N LYS A 110 -15.53 -17.66 5.15
CA LYS A 110 -16.73 -17.04 4.57
C LYS A 110 -16.51 -15.58 4.29
N GLU A 111 -15.88 -14.88 5.22
CA GLU A 111 -15.61 -13.45 5.07
C GLU A 111 -14.61 -13.21 3.94
N LEU A 112 -13.62 -14.09 3.81
CA LEU A 112 -12.60 -13.94 2.76
C LEU A 112 -13.18 -14.12 1.37
N LYS A 113 -14.31 -14.81 1.24
CA LYS A 113 -14.96 -15.01 -0.06
C LYS A 113 -15.79 -13.82 -0.51
N ALA A 114 -15.98 -12.82 0.33
CA ALA A 114 -16.79 -11.66 -0.03
C ALA A 114 -16.09 -10.83 -1.11
N PRO A 115 -16.84 -10.26 -2.07
CA PRO A 115 -16.24 -9.47 -3.14
C PRO A 115 -15.42 -8.27 -2.63
N GLU A 116 -15.79 -7.74 -1.47
CA GLU A 116 -15.08 -6.61 -0.87
C GLU A 116 -13.62 -6.93 -0.60
N VAL A 117 -13.31 -8.21 -0.36
CA VAL A 117 -11.93 -8.60 -0.09
C VAL A 117 -11.09 -8.52 -1.35
N ASP A 118 -11.66 -8.91 -2.51
CA ASP A 118 -10.96 -8.74 -3.79
C ASP A 118 -10.60 -7.29 -4.02
N GLU A 119 -11.55 -6.39 -3.76
CA GLU A 119 -11.31 -4.96 -3.92
C GLU A 119 -10.23 -4.46 -2.97
N LEU A 120 -10.27 -4.94 -1.74
CA LEU A 120 -9.28 -4.55 -0.73
C LEU A 120 -7.87 -4.98 -1.14
N LEU A 121 -7.74 -6.21 -1.66
CA LEU A 121 -6.45 -6.71 -2.10
C LEU A 121 -5.93 -5.92 -3.31
N MET A 122 -6.82 -5.54 -4.22
CA MET A 122 -6.44 -4.70 -5.34
C MET A 122 -5.97 -3.33 -4.88
N GLU A 123 -6.64 -2.78 -3.89
CA GLU A 123 -6.25 -1.49 -3.33
C GLU A 123 -4.89 -1.57 -2.64
N ILE A 124 -4.66 -2.65 -1.90
CA ILE A 124 -3.36 -2.86 -1.26
C ILE A 124 -2.26 -2.89 -2.31
N ALA A 125 -2.47 -3.63 -3.40
CA ALA A 125 -1.48 -3.73 -4.46
C ALA A 125 -1.22 -2.37 -5.11
N SER A 126 -2.28 -1.61 -5.40
CA SER A 126 -2.15 -0.31 -6.04
C SER A 126 -1.37 0.68 -5.18
N ARG A 127 -1.73 0.75 -3.90
CA ARG A 127 -1.07 1.66 -2.98
C ARG A 127 0.39 1.28 -2.76
N THR A 128 0.64 -0.02 -2.70
CA THR A 128 2.00 -0.51 -2.52
C THR A 128 2.87 -0.16 -3.73
N ASN A 129 2.30 -0.27 -4.95
CA ASN A 129 3.03 0.12 -6.15
C ASN A 129 3.41 1.60 -6.13
N LEU A 130 2.50 2.45 -5.66
CA LEU A 130 2.81 3.87 -5.52
C LEU A 130 3.94 4.09 -4.51
N ALA A 131 3.90 3.32 -3.43
CA ALA A 131 4.93 3.42 -2.41
C ALA A 131 6.29 3.00 -2.94
N TYR A 132 6.35 1.99 -3.80
CA TYR A 132 7.62 1.58 -4.39
C TYR A 132 8.27 2.73 -5.14
N ALA A 133 7.47 3.49 -5.92
CA ALA A 133 8.01 4.61 -6.66
C ALA A 133 8.55 5.69 -5.71
N GLN A 134 7.82 5.98 -4.65
CA GLN A 134 8.25 6.95 -3.65
C GLN A 134 9.53 6.51 -2.95
N LEU A 135 9.61 5.22 -2.62
CA LEU A 135 10.78 4.69 -1.94
C LEU A 135 12.02 4.71 -2.83
N ARG A 136 11.85 4.44 -4.12
CA ARG A 136 12.97 4.53 -5.05
C ARG A 136 13.50 5.97 -5.14
N THR A 137 12.59 6.94 -5.11
CA THR A 137 12.99 8.34 -5.08
C THR A 137 13.76 8.66 -3.82
N GLU A 138 13.29 8.16 -2.66
CA GLU A 138 13.99 8.37 -1.40
C GLU A 138 15.39 7.76 -1.42
N LEU A 139 15.52 6.57 -2.00
CA LEU A 139 16.84 5.95 -2.13
C LEU A 139 17.80 6.81 -2.93
N THR A 140 17.31 7.39 -4.02
CA THR A 140 18.13 8.27 -4.84
C THR A 140 18.63 9.45 -4.02
N THR A 141 17.78 10.00 -3.17
CA THR A 141 18.15 11.13 -2.33
C THR A 141 19.18 10.72 -1.27
N LEU A 142 19.01 9.52 -0.68
CA LEU A 142 19.86 9.05 0.40
C LEU A 142 21.23 8.60 -0.08
N LYS A 143 21.31 8.12 -1.30
CA LYS A 143 22.58 7.69 -1.89
C LYS A 143 23.26 8.85 -2.56
#